data_57f96cbc036429090001228b8d973dc0
#
_entry.id   57f96cbc036429090001228b8d973dc0
#
_cell.length_a   1.000
_cell.length_b   1.000
_cell.length_c   1.000
_cell.angle_alpha   90.00
_cell.angle_beta   90.00
_cell.angle_gamma   90.00
#
_symmetry.space_group_name_H-M   'P 1'
#
loop_
_entity.id
_entity.type
_entity.pdbx_description
1 polymer ?
#
loop_
_entity_poly.entity_id
_entity_poly.type
_entity_poly.pdbx_seq_one_letter_code
_entity_poly.pdbx_strand_id
1 'polypeptide(L)'
;PKIKSRLGFVSSALGQFQSTLDKQVVEDVVISGAFSSIGIYQDVSPEVRERGMQLFYEFGLGHLEGHCFYTLSAGEQRRVLLARSIMANPDLLILDEPCSGLDLPARERFLRTVSTLVEEQKTPIIYVSHQIEEILPAITHVAILREGKMVHAGLKHTVLTDENLSDVFGIPVQVVWK
;
A
#
# COMPACT_ATOMS: atom_id res chain seq x y z
N PRO A 1 -19.20 7.43 -9.67
CA PRO A 1 -18.05 8.34 -9.64
C PRO A 1 -17.60 8.69 -8.21
N LYS A 2 -18.52 8.96 -7.27
CA LYS A 2 -18.19 9.41 -5.88
C LYS A 2 -17.49 8.38 -4.99
N ILE A 3 -17.62 7.08 -5.26
CA ILE A 3 -16.97 6.04 -4.42
C ILE A 3 -15.47 5.93 -4.73
N LYS A 4 -15.08 6.05 -5.99
CA LYS A 4 -13.67 5.91 -6.41
C LYS A 4 -12.74 6.97 -5.81
N SER A 5 -13.23 8.19 -5.56
CA SER A 5 -12.43 9.26 -4.95
C SER A 5 -12.26 9.09 -3.43
N ARG A 6 -12.96 8.16 -2.80
CA ARG A 6 -12.90 7.85 -1.37
C ARG A 6 -12.07 6.60 -1.05
N LEU A 7 -11.56 5.93 -2.07
CA LEU A 7 -10.74 4.72 -1.92
C LEU A 7 -9.32 5.00 -2.39
N GLY A 8 -8.36 4.74 -1.51
CA GLY A 8 -6.96 4.61 -1.88
C GLY A 8 -6.69 3.18 -2.36
N PHE A 9 -5.94 3.01 -3.44
CA PHE A 9 -5.63 1.70 -3.97
C PHE A 9 -4.18 1.61 -4.42
N VAL A 10 -3.48 0.60 -3.92
CA VAL A 10 -2.12 0.25 -4.34
C VAL A 10 -2.08 -1.24 -4.66
N SER A 11 -1.70 -1.59 -5.88
CA SER A 11 -1.56 -2.96 -6.31
C SER A 11 -0.31 -3.14 -7.17
N SER A 12 0.28 -4.32 -7.11
CA SER A 12 1.35 -4.72 -8.02
C SER A 12 0.88 -4.74 -9.49
N ALA A 13 -0.44 -4.88 -9.72
CA ALA A 13 -1.05 -4.93 -11.06
C ALA A 13 -1.23 -3.55 -11.74
N LEU A 14 -0.80 -2.44 -11.12
CA LEU A 14 -0.85 -1.10 -11.74
C LEU A 14 0.06 -0.94 -12.99
N GLY A 15 0.71 -2.01 -13.42
CA GLY A 15 1.56 -2.05 -14.62
C GLY A 15 0.92 -1.53 -15.91
N GLN A 16 -0.41 -1.57 -16.05
CA GLN A 16 -1.11 -0.99 -17.20
C GLN A 16 -0.97 0.53 -17.32
N PHE A 17 -0.61 1.22 -16.23
CA PHE A 17 -0.38 2.66 -16.18
C PHE A 17 1.11 3.04 -16.13
N GLN A 18 1.99 2.04 -16.16
CA GLN A 18 3.43 2.19 -16.04
C GLN A 18 3.97 3.22 -17.05
N SER A 19 3.60 3.09 -18.32
CA SER A 19 4.11 3.97 -19.39
C SER A 19 3.75 5.46 -19.20
N THR A 20 2.67 5.75 -18.49
CA THR A 20 2.27 7.14 -18.16
C THR A 20 3.00 7.65 -16.93
N LEU A 21 3.17 6.81 -15.92
CA LEU A 21 3.89 7.14 -14.70
C LEU A 21 5.40 7.33 -14.95
N ASP A 22 5.99 6.48 -15.78
CA ASP A 22 7.43 6.43 -16.03
C ASP A 22 8.03 7.77 -16.43
N LYS A 23 7.28 8.58 -17.17
CA LYS A 23 7.74 9.88 -17.70
C LYS A 23 7.53 11.04 -16.73
N GLN A 24 6.86 10.81 -15.60
CA GLN A 24 6.55 11.88 -14.66
C GLN A 24 7.63 12.02 -13.60
N VAL A 25 7.82 13.24 -13.13
CA VAL A 25 8.61 13.51 -11.92
C VAL A 25 7.87 12.96 -10.71
N VAL A 26 8.60 12.45 -9.74
CA VAL A 26 8.05 11.68 -8.63
C VAL A 26 7.08 12.50 -7.78
N GLU A 27 7.37 13.79 -7.57
CA GLU A 27 6.51 14.72 -6.83
C GLU A 27 5.15 14.89 -7.52
N ASP A 28 5.16 15.01 -8.85
CA ASP A 28 3.94 15.15 -9.63
C ASP A 28 3.10 13.85 -9.59
N VAL A 29 3.76 12.69 -9.52
CA VAL A 29 3.05 11.42 -9.31
C VAL A 29 2.29 11.44 -7.97
N VAL A 30 2.92 11.88 -6.87
CA VAL A 30 2.26 11.99 -5.57
C VAL A 30 1.11 12.99 -5.63
N ILE A 31 1.36 14.21 -6.13
CA ILE A 31 0.38 15.30 -6.22
C ILE A 31 -0.83 14.89 -7.07
N SER A 32 -0.64 14.12 -8.14
CA SER A 32 -1.73 13.64 -9.00
C SER A 32 -2.81 12.85 -8.26
N GLY A 33 -2.46 12.30 -7.09
CA GLY A 33 -3.40 11.62 -6.21
C GLY A 33 -4.57 12.48 -5.75
N ALA A 34 -4.36 13.78 -5.56
CA ALA A 34 -5.42 14.74 -5.19
C ALA A 34 -6.55 14.81 -6.23
N PHE A 35 -6.25 14.47 -7.48
CA PHE A 35 -7.18 14.56 -8.61
C PHE A 35 -7.73 13.19 -9.03
N SER A 36 -7.36 12.12 -8.32
CA SER A 36 -7.69 10.74 -8.71
C SER A 36 -7.33 10.41 -10.17
N SER A 37 -6.27 11.05 -10.68
CA SER A 37 -5.77 10.93 -12.06
C SER A 37 -4.35 10.38 -12.08
N ILE A 38 -3.93 9.85 -13.24
CA ILE A 38 -2.55 9.46 -13.48
C ILE A 38 -1.88 10.61 -14.24
N GLY A 39 -1.27 11.51 -13.47
CA GLY A 39 -0.70 12.75 -13.95
C GLY A 39 -1.53 13.98 -13.62
N ILE A 40 -0.90 15.13 -13.75
CA ILE A 40 -1.49 16.44 -13.48
C ILE A 40 -1.92 17.03 -14.82
N TYR A 41 -3.24 17.26 -14.98
CA TYR A 41 -3.85 17.79 -16.21
C TYR A 41 -4.57 19.11 -15.98
N GLN A 42 -4.39 19.72 -14.80
CA GLN A 42 -5.01 20.97 -14.40
C GLN A 42 -4.06 21.76 -13.50
N ASP A 43 -4.38 23.01 -13.25
CA ASP A 43 -3.60 23.85 -12.33
C ASP A 43 -3.65 23.29 -10.92
N VAL A 44 -2.50 23.20 -10.29
CA VAL A 44 -2.33 22.73 -8.90
C VAL A 44 -2.27 23.93 -7.98
N SER A 45 -3.20 24.04 -7.04
CA SER A 45 -3.15 25.10 -6.05
C SER A 45 -1.91 24.98 -5.14
N PRO A 46 -1.40 26.10 -4.58
CA PRO A 46 -0.26 26.06 -3.66
C PRO A 46 -0.46 25.10 -2.49
N GLU A 47 -1.66 25.04 -1.93
CA GLU A 47 -2.00 24.19 -0.77
C GLU A 47 -1.92 22.69 -1.12
N VAL A 48 -2.39 22.32 -2.32
CA VAL A 48 -2.31 20.94 -2.81
C VAL A 48 -0.86 20.55 -3.06
N ARG A 49 -0.06 21.43 -3.62
CA ARG A 49 1.36 21.21 -3.84
C ARG A 49 2.12 21.08 -2.52
N GLU A 50 1.89 21.95 -1.56
CA GLU A 50 2.50 21.92 -0.24
C GLU A 50 2.18 20.59 0.47
N ARG A 51 0.90 20.18 0.48
CA ARG A 51 0.50 18.89 1.05
C ARG A 51 1.17 17.70 0.34
N GLY A 52 1.27 17.72 -1.00
CA GLY A 52 1.95 16.67 -1.75
C GLY A 52 3.42 16.56 -1.39
N MET A 53 4.11 17.69 -1.26
CA MET A 53 5.51 17.73 -0.83
C MET A 53 5.69 17.29 0.62
N GLN A 54 4.77 17.67 1.53
CA GLN A 54 4.79 17.18 2.90
C GLN A 54 4.71 15.65 2.95
N LEU A 55 3.72 15.04 2.28
CA LEU A 55 3.61 13.56 2.17
C LEU A 55 4.85 12.94 1.55
N PHE A 56 5.41 13.58 0.51
CA PHE A 56 6.63 13.12 -0.14
C PHE A 56 7.79 12.97 0.85
N TYR A 57 7.99 13.95 1.73
CA TYR A 57 9.02 13.88 2.77
C TYR A 57 8.65 12.93 3.93
N GLU A 58 7.40 12.91 4.38
CA GLU A 58 6.91 11.98 5.41
C GLU A 58 7.11 10.50 5.01
N PHE A 59 6.96 10.19 3.72
CA PHE A 59 7.19 8.84 3.18
C PHE A 59 8.67 8.53 2.89
N GLY A 60 9.60 9.42 3.31
CA GLY A 60 11.04 9.24 3.15
C GLY A 60 11.50 9.25 1.69
N LEU A 61 10.82 10.03 0.85
CA LEU A 61 11.10 10.12 -0.59
C LEU A 61 11.97 11.32 -0.98
N GLY A 62 12.32 12.20 -0.04
CA GLY A 62 13.01 13.47 -0.32
C GLY A 62 14.30 13.35 -1.14
N HIS A 63 15.03 12.22 -1.03
CA HIS A 63 16.22 11.96 -1.83
C HIS A 63 15.92 11.69 -3.32
N LEU A 64 14.64 11.56 -3.70
CA LEU A 64 14.19 11.29 -5.06
C LEU A 64 13.61 12.53 -5.74
N GLU A 65 13.68 13.70 -5.11
CA GLU A 65 13.16 14.95 -5.66
C GLU A 65 13.77 15.24 -7.05
N GLY A 66 12.91 15.55 -8.02
CA GLY A 66 13.29 15.79 -9.41
C GLY A 66 13.57 14.53 -10.25
N HIS A 67 13.55 13.33 -9.65
CA HIS A 67 13.76 12.10 -10.40
C HIS A 67 12.50 11.70 -11.20
N CYS A 68 12.72 11.02 -12.34
CA CYS A 68 11.63 10.39 -13.08
C CYS A 68 11.23 9.06 -12.42
N PHE A 69 9.95 8.74 -12.42
CA PHE A 69 9.41 7.54 -11.77
C PHE A 69 10.07 6.23 -12.26
N TYR A 70 10.41 6.12 -13.57
CA TYR A 70 11.07 4.92 -14.13
C TYR A 70 12.49 4.68 -13.59
N THR A 71 13.15 5.69 -13.02
CA THR A 71 14.52 5.56 -12.47
C THR A 71 14.54 4.96 -11.07
N LEU A 72 13.38 4.85 -10.44
CA LEU A 72 13.24 4.37 -9.07
C LEU A 72 13.33 2.86 -8.98
N SER A 73 13.86 2.36 -7.86
CA SER A 73 13.71 0.95 -7.50
C SER A 73 12.25 0.58 -7.26
N ALA A 74 11.91 -0.70 -7.38
CA ALA A 74 10.54 -1.18 -7.16
C ALA A 74 9.98 -0.77 -5.78
N GLY A 75 10.81 -0.80 -4.73
CA GLY A 75 10.41 -0.39 -3.39
C GLY A 75 10.14 1.12 -3.26
N GLU A 76 10.90 1.95 -3.95
CA GLU A 76 10.65 3.40 -4.02
C GLU A 76 9.39 3.70 -4.80
N GLN A 77 9.20 3.08 -5.97
CA GLN A 77 7.97 3.20 -6.75
C GLN A 77 6.74 2.84 -5.90
N ARG A 78 6.83 1.77 -5.12
CA ARG A 78 5.73 1.33 -4.26
C ARG A 78 5.38 2.35 -3.18
N ARG A 79 6.39 2.97 -2.55
CA ARG A 79 6.18 4.05 -1.55
C ARG A 79 5.62 5.32 -2.20
N VAL A 80 6.06 5.69 -3.39
CA VAL A 80 5.49 6.81 -4.17
C VAL A 80 4.01 6.57 -4.46
N LEU A 81 3.63 5.37 -4.90
CA LEU A 81 2.24 5.02 -5.16
C LEU A 81 1.39 5.00 -3.88
N LEU A 82 1.98 4.63 -2.75
CA LEU A 82 1.32 4.70 -1.45
C LEU A 82 1.08 6.17 -1.06
N ALA A 83 2.10 7.04 -1.12
CA ALA A 83 1.96 8.48 -0.85
C ALA A 83 0.88 9.12 -1.76
N ARG A 84 0.91 8.76 -3.05
CA ARG A 84 -0.12 9.18 -4.01
C ARG A 84 -1.53 8.76 -3.59
N SER A 85 -1.70 7.54 -3.10
CA SER A 85 -3.02 7.04 -2.67
C SER A 85 -3.57 7.77 -1.44
N ILE A 86 -2.68 8.23 -0.56
CA ILE A 86 -3.03 9.00 0.64
C ILE A 86 -3.32 10.47 0.30
N MET A 87 -2.75 11.00 -0.77
CA MET A 87 -2.98 12.39 -1.20
C MET A 87 -4.47 12.71 -1.39
N ALA A 88 -5.27 11.72 -1.81
CA ALA A 88 -6.73 11.83 -1.97
C ALA A 88 -7.50 11.85 -0.63
N ASN A 89 -6.83 11.68 0.52
CA ASN A 89 -7.46 11.51 1.83
C ASN A 89 -8.55 10.43 1.83
N PRO A 90 -8.22 9.17 1.53
CA PRO A 90 -9.20 8.11 1.36
C PRO A 90 -9.85 7.71 2.69
N ASP A 91 -11.13 7.28 2.64
CA ASP A 91 -11.82 6.68 3.80
C ASP A 91 -11.40 5.23 4.04
N LEU A 92 -10.86 4.58 3.02
CA LEU A 92 -10.37 3.21 3.06
C LEU A 92 -9.20 3.06 2.09
N LEU A 93 -8.11 2.48 2.57
CA LEU A 93 -6.93 2.13 1.77
C LEU A 93 -6.93 0.62 1.49
N ILE A 94 -6.83 0.24 0.23
CA ILE A 94 -6.70 -1.15 -0.21
C ILE A 94 -5.30 -1.37 -0.75
N LEU A 95 -4.57 -2.28 -0.11
CA LEU A 95 -3.22 -2.69 -0.49
C LEU A 95 -3.30 -4.14 -0.98
N ASP A 96 -3.17 -4.33 -2.29
CA ASP A 96 -3.30 -5.62 -2.95
C ASP A 96 -1.92 -6.13 -3.39
N GLU A 97 -1.41 -7.12 -2.65
CA GLU A 97 -0.06 -7.68 -2.79
C GLU A 97 1.03 -6.59 -2.93
N PRO A 98 1.05 -5.59 -2.04
CA PRO A 98 1.88 -4.40 -2.26
C PRO A 98 3.38 -4.69 -2.16
N CYS A 99 3.78 -5.77 -1.51
CA CYS A 99 5.18 -6.18 -1.37
C CYS A 99 5.64 -7.20 -2.42
N SER A 100 4.75 -7.60 -3.34
CA SER A 100 5.12 -8.55 -4.41
C SER A 100 6.29 -8.03 -5.24
N GLY A 101 7.33 -8.88 -5.38
CA GLY A 101 8.54 -8.55 -6.14
C GLY A 101 9.54 -7.62 -5.42
N LEU A 102 9.32 -7.28 -4.15
CA LEU A 102 10.29 -6.54 -3.35
C LEU A 102 11.31 -7.47 -2.70
N ASP A 103 12.55 -7.00 -2.62
CA ASP A 103 13.56 -7.61 -1.75
C ASP A 103 13.22 -7.39 -0.26
N LEU A 104 13.88 -8.13 0.63
CA LEU A 104 13.61 -8.05 2.06
C LEU A 104 13.77 -6.64 2.65
N PRO A 105 14.84 -5.88 2.35
CA PRO A 105 14.97 -4.51 2.86
C PRO A 105 13.88 -3.55 2.36
N ALA A 106 13.48 -3.66 1.10
CA ALA A 106 12.41 -2.82 0.54
C ALA A 106 11.05 -3.17 1.13
N ARG A 107 10.75 -4.48 1.30
CA ARG A 107 9.55 -4.97 1.98
C ARG A 107 9.45 -4.43 3.39
N GLU A 108 10.49 -4.57 4.20
CA GLU A 108 10.51 -4.09 5.58
C GLU A 108 10.29 -2.57 5.68
N ARG A 109 10.93 -1.80 4.80
CA ARG A 109 10.72 -0.33 4.74
C ARG A 109 9.27 0.00 4.37
N PHE A 110 8.69 -0.70 3.40
CA PHE A 110 7.30 -0.49 3.00
C PHE A 110 6.33 -0.82 4.13
N LEU A 111 6.49 -1.98 4.78
CA LEU A 111 5.64 -2.41 5.89
C LEU A 111 5.71 -1.44 7.08
N ARG A 112 6.89 -0.91 7.41
CA ARG A 112 7.04 0.15 8.44
C ARG A 112 6.26 1.40 8.06
N THR A 113 6.36 1.85 6.80
CA THR A 113 5.60 3.01 6.33
C THR A 113 4.09 2.80 6.48
N VAL A 114 3.59 1.60 6.13
CA VAL A 114 2.17 1.27 6.31
C VAL A 114 1.78 1.21 7.78
N SER A 115 2.62 0.63 8.67
CA SER A 115 2.36 0.61 10.12
C SER A 115 2.20 2.01 10.68
N THR A 116 3.15 2.90 10.40
CA THR A 116 3.10 4.31 10.83
C THR A 116 1.82 4.99 10.34
N LEU A 117 1.44 4.77 9.08
CA LEU A 117 0.22 5.32 8.52
C LEU A 117 -1.04 4.88 9.26
N VAL A 118 -1.14 3.58 9.56
CA VAL A 118 -2.31 3.01 10.27
C VAL A 118 -2.39 3.53 11.70
N GLU A 119 -1.26 3.59 12.39
CA GLU A 119 -1.19 3.99 13.79
C GLU A 119 -1.48 5.48 14.00
N GLU A 120 -0.93 6.35 13.13
CA GLU A 120 -1.03 7.80 13.27
C GLU A 120 -2.29 8.38 12.63
N GLN A 121 -2.62 7.97 11.42
CA GLN A 121 -3.75 8.53 10.67
C GLN A 121 -5.06 7.78 10.88
N LYS A 122 -5.02 6.60 11.52
CA LYS A 122 -6.19 5.73 11.77
C LYS A 122 -7.01 5.42 10.52
N THR A 123 -6.39 5.50 9.36
CA THR A 123 -7.06 5.14 8.09
C THR A 123 -7.34 3.64 8.09
N PRO A 124 -8.60 3.22 7.90
CA PRO A 124 -8.92 1.82 7.75
C PRO A 124 -8.20 1.23 6.54
N ILE A 125 -7.62 0.03 6.70
CA ILE A 125 -6.93 -0.65 5.61
C ILE A 125 -7.51 -2.04 5.36
N ILE A 126 -7.50 -2.45 4.09
CA ILE A 126 -7.60 -3.84 3.66
C ILE A 126 -6.24 -4.20 3.07
N TYR A 127 -5.55 -5.14 3.68
CA TYR A 127 -4.26 -5.63 3.23
C TYR A 127 -4.42 -7.05 2.68
N VAL A 128 -4.21 -7.24 1.39
CA VAL A 128 -4.26 -8.54 0.72
C VAL A 128 -2.83 -9.02 0.50
N SER A 129 -2.52 -10.21 1.01
CA SER A 129 -1.23 -10.88 0.80
C SER A 129 -1.39 -12.39 0.85
N HIS A 130 -0.49 -13.09 0.20
CA HIS A 130 -0.30 -14.52 0.32
C HIS A 130 0.87 -14.89 1.27
N GLN A 131 1.50 -13.88 1.91
CA GLN A 131 2.62 -14.04 2.84
C GLN A 131 2.19 -13.66 4.26
N ILE A 132 2.27 -14.62 5.18
CA ILE A 132 1.86 -14.42 6.59
C ILE A 132 2.75 -13.40 7.28
N GLU A 133 4.02 -13.34 6.89
CA GLU A 133 5.02 -12.44 7.47
C GLU A 133 4.75 -10.95 7.20
N GLU A 134 3.84 -10.67 6.26
CA GLU A 134 3.41 -9.30 5.95
C GLU A 134 2.26 -8.80 6.83
N ILE A 135 1.70 -9.67 7.70
CA ILE A 135 0.60 -9.27 8.57
C ILE A 135 1.11 -8.33 9.66
N LEU A 136 0.77 -7.06 9.50
CA LEU A 136 1.19 -6.01 10.43
C LEU A 136 0.61 -6.21 11.83
N PRO A 137 1.32 -5.78 12.89
CA PRO A 137 0.79 -5.78 14.26
C PRO A 137 -0.56 -5.07 14.39
N ALA A 138 -0.74 -3.96 13.69
CA ALA A 138 -1.96 -3.14 13.70
C ALA A 138 -3.18 -3.82 13.04
N ILE A 139 -3.01 -4.90 12.27
CA ILE A 139 -4.13 -5.67 11.71
C ILE A 139 -4.90 -6.36 12.83
N THR A 140 -6.18 -6.09 12.92
CA THR A 140 -7.07 -6.63 13.97
C THR A 140 -7.84 -7.87 13.53
N HIS A 141 -8.24 -7.94 12.27
CA HIS A 141 -9.05 -9.02 11.70
C HIS A 141 -8.36 -9.63 10.49
N VAL A 142 -8.59 -10.92 10.29
CA VAL A 142 -8.07 -11.67 9.14
C VAL A 142 -9.20 -12.47 8.50
N ALA A 143 -9.18 -12.55 7.19
CA ALA A 143 -9.99 -13.46 6.40
C ALA A 143 -9.09 -14.33 5.53
N ILE A 144 -9.24 -15.64 5.58
CA ILE A 144 -8.49 -16.60 4.77
C ILE A 144 -9.38 -17.12 3.65
N LEU A 145 -8.87 -16.99 2.41
CA LEU A 145 -9.54 -17.49 1.22
C LEU A 145 -8.79 -18.71 0.68
N ARG A 146 -9.55 -19.77 0.36
CA ARG A 146 -9.06 -20.96 -0.33
C ARG A 146 -10.04 -21.38 -1.42
N GLU A 147 -9.58 -21.59 -2.63
CA GLU A 147 -10.42 -22.01 -3.78
C GLU A 147 -11.64 -21.13 -4.02
N GLY A 148 -11.45 -19.79 -3.90
CA GLY A 148 -12.52 -18.82 -4.10
C GLY A 148 -13.55 -18.73 -2.98
N LYS A 149 -13.33 -19.41 -1.85
CA LYS A 149 -14.22 -19.39 -0.68
C LYS A 149 -13.50 -18.82 0.54
N MET A 150 -14.24 -18.08 1.36
CA MET A 150 -13.75 -17.66 2.67
C MET A 150 -13.86 -18.86 3.63
N VAL A 151 -12.72 -19.39 4.07
CA VAL A 151 -12.69 -20.57 4.96
C VAL A 151 -12.60 -20.18 6.43
N HIS A 152 -11.93 -19.10 6.76
CA HIS A 152 -11.87 -18.54 8.11
C HIS A 152 -11.96 -17.02 8.06
N ALA A 153 -12.63 -16.41 9.04
CA ALA A 153 -12.68 -14.96 9.21
C ALA A 153 -12.94 -14.60 10.68
N GLY A 154 -12.29 -13.56 11.17
CA GLY A 154 -12.46 -13.09 12.55
C GLY A 154 -11.26 -12.33 13.08
N LEU A 155 -11.13 -12.27 14.40
CA LEU A 155 -9.99 -11.67 15.07
C LEU A 155 -8.68 -12.37 14.69
N LYS A 156 -7.62 -11.61 14.48
CA LYS A 156 -6.32 -12.10 14.03
C LYS A 156 -5.85 -13.33 14.81
N HIS A 157 -5.86 -13.25 16.15
CA HIS A 157 -5.38 -14.33 17.01
C HIS A 157 -6.28 -15.58 17.04
N THR A 158 -7.55 -15.45 16.67
CA THR A 158 -8.46 -16.60 16.59
C THR A 158 -8.44 -17.30 15.23
N VAL A 159 -8.02 -16.58 14.20
CA VAL A 159 -7.93 -17.11 12.83
C VAL A 159 -6.56 -17.68 12.54
N LEU A 160 -5.49 -17.00 12.94
CA LEU A 160 -4.10 -17.42 12.69
C LEU A 160 -3.64 -18.37 13.81
N THR A 161 -4.09 -19.62 13.75
CA THR A 161 -3.70 -20.71 14.66
C THR A 161 -2.92 -21.78 13.90
N ASP A 162 -2.15 -22.58 14.60
CA ASP A 162 -1.42 -23.71 14.02
C ASP A 162 -2.36 -24.64 13.25
N GLU A 163 -3.54 -24.93 13.82
CA GLU A 163 -4.55 -25.80 13.23
C GLU A 163 -5.11 -25.24 11.92
N ASN A 164 -5.63 -24.00 11.95
CA ASN A 164 -6.24 -23.37 10.79
C ASN A 164 -5.24 -23.21 9.64
N LEU A 165 -4.02 -22.76 9.95
CA LEU A 165 -3.00 -22.58 8.93
C LEU A 165 -2.48 -23.91 8.38
N SER A 166 -2.33 -24.94 9.24
CA SER A 166 -1.95 -26.27 8.78
C SER A 166 -3.00 -26.88 7.83
N ASP A 167 -4.30 -26.68 8.12
CA ASP A 167 -5.38 -27.11 7.23
C ASP A 167 -5.35 -26.36 5.90
N VAL A 168 -5.20 -25.03 5.95
CA VAL A 168 -5.22 -24.18 4.74
C VAL A 168 -4.04 -24.49 3.82
N PHE A 169 -2.84 -24.64 4.37
CA PHE A 169 -1.62 -24.87 3.58
C PHE A 169 -1.36 -26.36 3.27
N GLY A 170 -2.06 -27.27 3.95
CA GLY A 170 -1.86 -28.72 3.78
C GLY A 170 -0.51 -29.22 4.29
N ILE A 171 0.17 -28.48 5.15
CA ILE A 171 1.44 -28.80 5.78
C ILE A 171 1.40 -28.41 7.26
N PRO A 172 2.17 -29.06 8.14
CA PRO A 172 2.29 -28.61 9.54
C PRO A 172 2.85 -27.18 9.62
N VAL A 173 2.11 -26.30 10.26
CA VAL A 173 2.50 -24.88 10.51
C VAL A 173 2.50 -24.63 11.99
N GLN A 174 3.50 -23.93 12.50
CA GLN A 174 3.55 -23.41 13.86
C GLN A 174 3.56 -21.88 13.84
N VAL A 175 2.63 -21.26 14.55
CA VAL A 175 2.53 -19.80 14.66
C VAL A 175 3.29 -19.33 15.89
N VAL A 176 4.25 -18.46 15.67
CA VAL A 176 5.02 -17.83 16.76
C VAL A 176 4.78 -16.34 16.71
N TRP A 177 4.11 -15.83 17.73
CA TRP A 177 3.87 -14.40 17.90
C TRP A 177 5.12 -13.73 18.52
N LYS A 178 5.59 -12.65 17.88
CA LYS A 178 6.70 -11.82 18.39
C LYS A 178 6.17 -10.54 19.03
#